data_558926496dec30591c747cf9fc905231
#
_entry.id   558926496dec30591c747cf9fc905231
#
_cell.length_a   1.000
_cell.length_b   1.000
_cell.length_c   1.000
_cell.angle_alpha   90.00
_cell.angle_beta   90.00
_cell.angle_gamma   90.00
#
_symmetry.space_group_name_H-M   'P 1'
#
loop_
_entity.id
_entity.type
_entity.pdbx_description
1 polymer ?
#
loop_
_entity_poly.entity_id
_entity_poly.type
_entity_poly.pdbx_seq_one_letter_code
_entity_poly.pdbx_strand_id
1 'polypeptide(L)'
;MQAVNVGRGNPRAVYGAIAIVALLALLPSVLQLVLQVAFGLDAQAQLAVIGATSLLSILVYPLLIGGVMRVIDAVEHGRPAGAADVFSTFSADAGAGRLVGFGVLMGALYIVTFYALVSLFGEGVPEWYLEVMTLSQEMSAQDGAPASPPQMPMPPAGIGPLMALGLLVGIYFATVYAIGLAQVALGGRPVMAAFRDGLAGALKNALPVLVVAAIAMAGGFALMLVFGIVVVMISVVASLVHPALAGLLVLPLYMALLLVLYIVMFGVMYAMWRDICAPVDSDATGPASPPGQIEL
;
A
#
# COMPACT_ATOMS: atom_id res chain seq x y z
N MET A 1 9.69 -16.03 -6.21
CA MET A 1 8.78 -16.25 -7.37
C MET A 1 7.34 -16.65 -7.00
N GLN A 2 7.05 -17.14 -5.79
CA GLN A 2 5.68 -17.52 -5.38
C GLN A 2 4.71 -16.33 -5.28
N ALA A 3 5.15 -15.16 -4.78
CA ALA A 3 4.29 -13.98 -4.62
C ALA A 3 3.66 -13.45 -5.92
N VAL A 4 4.31 -13.66 -7.07
CA VAL A 4 3.79 -13.25 -8.39
C VAL A 4 2.83 -14.29 -8.98
N ASN A 5 2.83 -15.50 -8.42
CA ASN A 5 2.02 -16.63 -8.88
C ASN A 5 0.74 -16.84 -8.07
N VAL A 6 0.49 -15.96 -7.10
CA VAL A 6 -0.70 -16.01 -6.24
C VAL A 6 -1.96 -15.86 -7.10
N GLY A 7 -2.92 -16.75 -6.87
CA GLY A 7 -4.22 -16.70 -7.57
C GLY A 7 -4.28 -17.44 -8.90
N ARG A 8 -3.30 -18.27 -9.27
CA ARG A 8 -3.34 -19.06 -10.51
C ARG A 8 -4.55 -19.96 -10.63
N GLY A 9 -5.09 -20.46 -9.52
CA GLY A 9 -6.28 -21.30 -9.49
C GLY A 9 -7.55 -20.60 -9.97
N ASN A 10 -7.68 -19.27 -9.70
CA ASN A 10 -8.78 -18.43 -10.16
C ASN A 10 -8.31 -16.97 -10.31
N PRO A 11 -7.58 -16.62 -11.38
CA PRO A 11 -7.04 -15.28 -11.55
C PRO A 11 -8.13 -14.19 -11.67
N ARG A 12 -9.32 -14.55 -12.16
CA ARG A 12 -10.44 -13.61 -12.26
C ARG A 12 -10.93 -13.16 -10.88
N ALA A 13 -10.99 -14.06 -9.91
CA ALA A 13 -11.39 -13.71 -8.55
C ALA A 13 -10.35 -12.82 -7.88
N VAL A 14 -9.07 -13.22 -7.90
CA VAL A 14 -7.98 -12.50 -7.22
C VAL A 14 -7.73 -11.14 -7.86
N TYR A 15 -7.51 -11.10 -9.18
CA TYR A 15 -7.22 -9.83 -9.86
C TYR A 15 -8.44 -8.91 -9.89
N GLY A 16 -9.66 -9.48 -9.97
CA GLY A 16 -10.88 -8.71 -9.85
C GLY A 16 -11.05 -8.08 -8.47
N ALA A 17 -10.80 -8.82 -7.38
CA ALA A 17 -10.82 -8.28 -6.02
C ALA A 17 -9.78 -7.17 -5.83
N ILE A 18 -8.56 -7.38 -6.32
CA ILE A 18 -7.49 -6.38 -6.28
C ILE A 18 -7.85 -5.14 -7.09
N ALA A 19 -8.42 -5.31 -8.29
CA ALA A 19 -8.87 -4.19 -9.12
C ALA A 19 -9.97 -3.36 -8.43
N ILE A 20 -10.93 -4.01 -7.76
CA ILE A 20 -11.94 -3.32 -6.96
C ILE A 20 -11.28 -2.47 -5.88
N VAL A 21 -10.33 -3.03 -5.13
CA VAL A 21 -9.62 -2.29 -4.06
C VAL A 21 -8.78 -1.15 -4.65
N ALA A 22 -8.07 -1.38 -5.77
CA ALA A 22 -7.30 -0.35 -6.44
C ALA A 22 -8.18 0.83 -6.91
N LEU A 23 -9.36 0.55 -7.46
CA LEU A 23 -10.33 1.59 -7.83
C LEU A 23 -10.88 2.33 -6.62
N LEU A 24 -11.24 1.60 -5.55
CA LEU A 24 -11.71 2.22 -4.30
C LEU A 24 -10.63 3.07 -3.63
N ALA A 25 -9.36 2.69 -3.76
CA ALA A 25 -8.24 3.46 -3.23
C ALA A 25 -8.05 4.82 -3.93
N LEU A 26 -8.59 5.01 -5.12
CA LEU A 26 -8.58 6.30 -5.82
C LEU A 26 -9.70 7.25 -5.36
N LEU A 27 -10.77 6.73 -4.74
CA LEU A 27 -11.92 7.55 -4.35
C LEU A 27 -11.55 8.76 -3.48
N PRO A 28 -10.69 8.66 -2.46
CA PRO A 28 -10.28 9.83 -1.68
C PRO A 28 -9.64 10.93 -2.54
N SER A 29 -8.74 10.56 -3.45
CA SER A 29 -8.06 11.51 -4.33
C SER A 29 -9.01 12.14 -5.36
N VAL A 30 -9.92 11.34 -5.92
CA VAL A 30 -10.95 11.84 -6.83
C VAL A 30 -11.90 12.79 -6.10
N LEU A 31 -12.33 12.44 -4.88
CA LEU A 31 -13.18 13.29 -4.05
C LEU A 31 -12.48 14.62 -3.73
N GLN A 32 -11.22 14.60 -3.33
CA GLN A 32 -10.42 15.79 -3.08
C GLN A 32 -10.35 16.69 -4.33
N LEU A 33 -10.06 16.10 -5.50
CA LEU A 33 -10.01 16.83 -6.76
C LEU A 33 -11.36 17.47 -7.11
N VAL A 34 -12.45 16.71 -6.98
CA VAL A 34 -13.82 17.20 -7.26
C VAL A 34 -14.17 18.35 -6.32
N LEU A 35 -13.88 18.22 -5.03
CA LEU A 35 -14.15 19.28 -4.05
C LEU A 35 -13.29 20.53 -4.33
N GLN A 36 -12.03 20.35 -4.69
CA GLN A 36 -11.15 21.45 -5.07
C GLN A 36 -11.67 22.23 -6.28
N VAL A 37 -12.07 21.51 -7.33
CA VAL A 37 -12.57 22.11 -8.58
C VAL A 37 -13.94 22.78 -8.36
N ALA A 38 -14.84 22.15 -7.60
CA ALA A 38 -16.19 22.63 -7.40
C ALA A 38 -16.30 23.83 -6.43
N PHE A 39 -15.43 23.87 -5.42
CA PHE A 39 -15.56 24.85 -4.31
C PHE A 39 -14.36 25.79 -4.17
N GLY A 40 -13.27 25.59 -4.94
CA GLY A 40 -12.08 26.45 -4.85
C GLY A 40 -11.50 26.48 -3.43
N LEU A 41 -11.35 25.29 -2.80
CA LEU A 41 -10.96 25.17 -1.40
C LEU A 41 -9.63 25.89 -1.14
N ASP A 42 -9.58 26.69 -0.08
CA ASP A 42 -8.33 27.23 0.44
C ASP A 42 -7.46 26.12 1.07
N ALA A 43 -6.20 26.45 1.40
CA ALA A 43 -5.25 25.48 1.95
C ALA A 43 -5.75 24.83 3.25
N GLN A 44 -6.45 25.57 4.10
CA GLN A 44 -6.97 25.06 5.37
C GLN A 44 -8.13 24.09 5.15
N ALA A 45 -9.08 24.42 4.28
CA ALA A 45 -10.19 23.55 3.91
C ALA A 45 -9.67 22.29 3.20
N GLN A 46 -8.66 22.41 2.34
CA GLN A 46 -8.01 21.28 1.69
C GLN A 46 -7.36 20.32 2.71
N LEU A 47 -6.63 20.84 3.71
CA LEU A 47 -6.07 20.02 4.79
C LEU A 47 -7.16 19.32 5.61
N ALA A 48 -8.29 19.97 5.86
CA ALA A 48 -9.42 19.35 6.56
C ALA A 48 -10.02 18.19 5.75
N VAL A 49 -10.19 18.36 4.42
CA VAL A 49 -10.66 17.28 3.53
C VAL A 49 -9.68 16.12 3.49
N ILE A 50 -8.37 16.39 3.40
CA ILE A 50 -7.32 15.37 3.46
C ILE A 50 -7.39 14.60 4.79
N GLY A 51 -7.54 15.32 5.90
CA GLY A 51 -7.68 14.70 7.22
C GLY A 51 -8.91 13.80 7.32
N ALA A 52 -10.07 14.29 6.88
CA ALA A 52 -11.32 13.52 6.91
C ALA A 52 -11.26 12.26 6.02
N THR A 53 -10.73 12.39 4.81
CA THR A 53 -10.57 11.26 3.89
C THR A 53 -9.54 10.24 4.38
N SER A 54 -8.48 10.69 5.05
CA SER A 54 -7.48 9.82 5.68
C SER A 54 -8.07 9.04 6.85
N LEU A 55 -8.87 9.67 7.70
CA LEU A 55 -9.57 8.99 8.80
C LEU A 55 -10.54 7.92 8.26
N LEU A 56 -11.31 8.25 7.22
CA LEU A 56 -12.18 7.28 6.57
C LEU A 56 -11.38 6.11 5.99
N SER A 57 -10.24 6.38 5.39
CA SER A 57 -9.34 5.37 4.83
C SER A 57 -8.82 4.41 5.90
N ILE A 58 -8.46 4.89 7.10
CA ILE A 58 -8.03 4.07 8.23
C ILE A 58 -9.13 3.08 8.67
N LEU A 59 -10.40 3.44 8.50
CA LEU A 59 -11.52 2.56 8.85
C LEU A 59 -11.84 1.55 7.73
N VAL A 60 -11.77 1.96 6.48
CA VAL A 60 -12.25 1.17 5.33
C VAL A 60 -11.15 0.26 4.77
N TYR A 61 -9.91 0.73 4.65
CA TYR A 61 -8.86 -0.07 4.01
C TYR A 61 -8.51 -1.38 4.73
N PRO A 62 -8.50 -1.48 6.07
CA PRO A 62 -8.28 -2.76 6.73
C PRO A 62 -9.30 -3.83 6.35
N LEU A 63 -10.56 -3.42 6.12
CA LEU A 63 -11.62 -4.31 5.65
C LEU A 63 -11.36 -4.78 4.23
N LEU A 64 -11.07 -3.86 3.32
CA LEU A 64 -10.79 -4.18 1.92
C LEU A 64 -9.56 -5.07 1.78
N ILE A 65 -8.47 -4.73 2.45
CA ILE A 65 -7.23 -5.50 2.43
C ILE A 65 -7.46 -6.91 3.02
N GLY A 66 -8.17 -6.99 4.16
CA GLY A 66 -8.56 -8.26 4.76
C GLY A 66 -9.43 -9.10 3.84
N GLY A 67 -10.32 -8.47 3.07
CA GLY A 67 -11.14 -9.13 2.05
C GLY A 67 -10.30 -9.71 0.92
N VAL A 68 -9.33 -8.95 0.38
CA VAL A 68 -8.39 -9.46 -0.63
C VAL A 68 -7.61 -10.66 -0.09
N MET A 69 -7.10 -10.58 1.16
CA MET A 69 -6.40 -11.71 1.78
C MET A 69 -7.26 -12.96 1.82
N ARG A 70 -8.55 -12.85 2.17
CA ARG A 70 -9.48 -13.99 2.17
C ARG A 70 -9.74 -14.55 0.78
N VAL A 71 -9.88 -13.70 -0.23
CA VAL A 71 -10.04 -14.16 -1.62
C VAL A 71 -8.80 -14.92 -2.09
N ILE A 72 -7.62 -14.39 -1.81
CA ILE A 72 -6.35 -15.07 -2.13
C ILE A 72 -6.28 -16.43 -1.43
N ASP A 73 -6.51 -16.46 -0.13
CA ASP A 73 -6.46 -17.69 0.67
C ASP A 73 -7.46 -18.74 0.22
N ALA A 74 -8.68 -18.33 -0.13
CA ALA A 74 -9.70 -19.22 -0.68
C ALA A 74 -9.24 -19.85 -1.99
N VAL A 75 -8.67 -19.06 -2.90
CA VAL A 75 -8.19 -19.55 -4.21
C VAL A 75 -6.97 -20.47 -4.05
N GLU A 76 -6.02 -20.13 -3.18
CA GLU A 76 -4.83 -20.97 -2.92
C GLU A 76 -5.19 -22.34 -2.31
N HIS A 77 -6.29 -22.40 -1.54
CA HIS A 77 -6.81 -23.66 -0.98
C HIS A 77 -7.91 -24.31 -1.84
N GLY A 78 -8.07 -23.91 -3.11
CA GLY A 78 -9.05 -24.48 -4.03
C GLY A 78 -10.53 -24.25 -3.63
N ARG A 79 -10.80 -23.32 -2.72
CA ARG A 79 -12.17 -22.96 -2.32
C ARG A 79 -12.80 -22.01 -3.35
N PRO A 80 -14.12 -22.10 -3.60
CA PRO A 80 -14.80 -21.19 -4.51
C PRO A 80 -14.68 -19.76 -3.98
N ALA A 81 -14.31 -18.82 -4.87
CA ALA A 81 -14.21 -17.41 -4.55
C ALA A 81 -14.50 -16.56 -5.79
N GLY A 82 -15.12 -15.40 -5.56
CA GLY A 82 -15.40 -14.37 -6.55
C GLY A 82 -14.73 -13.03 -6.18
N ALA A 83 -14.63 -12.12 -7.13
CA ALA A 83 -14.06 -10.78 -6.88
C ALA A 83 -14.87 -10.00 -5.84
N ALA A 84 -16.18 -10.15 -5.80
CA ALA A 84 -17.07 -9.46 -4.85
C ALA A 84 -16.89 -9.94 -3.40
N ASP A 85 -16.25 -11.10 -3.18
CA ASP A 85 -16.01 -11.62 -1.82
C ASP A 85 -15.01 -10.74 -1.04
N VAL A 86 -14.36 -9.78 -1.71
CA VAL A 86 -13.59 -8.72 -1.04
C VAL A 86 -14.41 -7.97 0.00
N PHE A 87 -15.73 -7.86 -0.19
CA PHE A 87 -16.65 -7.20 0.74
C PHE A 87 -17.14 -8.11 1.87
N SER A 88 -16.80 -9.39 1.89
CA SER A 88 -17.22 -10.34 2.94
C SER A 88 -16.75 -9.93 4.34
N THR A 89 -15.71 -9.15 4.45
CA THR A 89 -15.14 -8.65 5.71
C THR A 89 -15.94 -7.51 6.36
N PHE A 90 -16.91 -6.93 5.66
CA PHE A 90 -17.70 -5.80 6.17
C PHE A 90 -18.81 -6.22 7.14
N SER A 91 -19.12 -7.50 7.24
CA SER A 91 -20.09 -7.99 8.23
C SER A 91 -19.46 -8.13 9.63
N ALA A 92 -20.24 -7.89 10.65
CA ALA A 92 -19.80 -8.02 12.06
C ALA A 92 -19.34 -9.45 12.38
N ASP A 93 -20.07 -10.45 11.87
CA ASP A 93 -19.77 -11.88 12.06
C ASP A 93 -18.44 -12.28 11.40
N ALA A 94 -18.04 -11.58 10.35
CA ALA A 94 -16.76 -11.79 9.69
C ALA A 94 -15.57 -11.12 10.41
N GLY A 95 -15.80 -10.45 11.54
CA GLY A 95 -14.75 -9.82 12.34
C GLY A 95 -14.37 -8.41 11.86
N ALA A 96 -15.29 -7.68 11.22
CA ALA A 96 -15.09 -6.30 10.78
C ALA A 96 -14.51 -5.41 11.90
N GLY A 97 -15.06 -5.48 13.11
CA GLY A 97 -14.57 -4.69 14.25
C GLY A 97 -13.12 -4.97 14.62
N ARG A 98 -12.65 -6.21 14.44
CA ARG A 98 -11.23 -6.56 14.69
C ARG A 98 -10.31 -6.01 13.62
N LEU A 99 -10.71 -6.05 12.35
CA LEU A 99 -9.95 -5.47 11.24
C LEU A 99 -9.86 -3.95 11.38
N VAL A 100 -10.97 -3.28 11.64
CA VAL A 100 -11.01 -1.83 11.91
C VAL A 100 -10.18 -1.48 13.13
N GLY A 101 -10.35 -2.22 14.24
CA GLY A 101 -9.58 -2.00 15.47
C GLY A 101 -8.07 -2.16 15.25
N PHE A 102 -7.64 -3.13 14.44
CA PHE A 102 -6.24 -3.28 14.06
C PHE A 102 -5.76 -2.10 13.20
N GLY A 103 -6.55 -1.66 12.21
CA GLY A 103 -6.24 -0.49 11.39
C GLY A 103 -6.11 0.79 12.21
N VAL A 104 -7.03 1.03 13.15
CA VAL A 104 -6.99 2.18 14.06
C VAL A 104 -5.75 2.13 14.97
N LEU A 105 -5.44 0.97 15.56
CA LEU A 105 -4.24 0.80 16.37
C LEU A 105 -2.98 1.14 15.57
N MET A 106 -2.84 0.55 14.38
CA MET A 106 -1.66 0.79 13.52
C MET A 106 -1.59 2.22 13.04
N GLY A 107 -2.73 2.83 12.67
CA GLY A 107 -2.81 4.24 12.27
C GLY A 107 -2.38 5.17 13.41
N ALA A 108 -2.88 4.95 14.64
CA ALA A 108 -2.49 5.73 15.79
C ALA A 108 -0.98 5.60 16.10
N LEU A 109 -0.45 4.38 16.08
CA LEU A 109 0.99 4.14 16.27
C LEU A 109 1.83 4.82 15.18
N TYR A 110 1.37 4.76 13.91
CA TYR A 110 2.05 5.42 12.81
C TYR A 110 2.10 6.94 13.00
N ILE A 111 0.97 7.57 13.35
CA ILE A 111 0.89 9.01 13.60
C ILE A 111 1.83 9.42 14.74
N VAL A 112 1.80 8.71 15.87
CA VAL A 112 2.66 8.99 17.02
C VAL A 112 4.14 8.86 16.66
N THR A 113 4.50 7.77 15.95
CA THR A 113 5.89 7.53 15.55
C THR A 113 6.36 8.56 14.54
N PHE A 114 5.52 8.91 13.54
CA PHE A 114 5.86 9.92 12.55
C PHE A 114 6.03 11.30 13.21
N TYR A 115 5.14 11.68 14.12
CA TYR A 115 5.26 12.92 14.88
C TYR A 115 6.55 12.95 15.69
N ALA A 116 6.91 11.86 16.38
CA ALA A 116 8.15 11.75 17.11
C ALA A 116 9.38 11.89 16.20
N LEU A 117 9.37 11.23 15.04
CA LEU A 117 10.46 11.33 14.07
C LEU A 117 10.65 12.78 13.56
N VAL A 118 9.56 13.44 13.19
CA VAL A 118 9.61 14.85 12.74
C VAL A 118 10.09 15.75 13.86
N SER A 119 9.59 15.56 15.10
CA SER A 119 9.99 16.38 16.25
C SER A 119 11.47 16.22 16.64
N LEU A 120 12.06 15.02 16.46
CA LEU A 120 13.42 14.71 16.87
C LEU A 120 14.47 14.97 15.77
N PHE A 121 14.08 14.78 14.50
CA PHE A 121 15.03 14.77 13.37
C PHE A 121 14.62 15.72 12.24
N GLY A 122 13.42 16.32 12.30
CA GLY A 122 12.85 17.11 11.22
C GLY A 122 12.98 18.62 11.42
N GLU A 123 14.08 19.11 12.04
CA GLU A 123 14.29 20.56 12.23
C GLU A 123 14.23 21.30 10.89
N GLY A 124 13.36 22.32 10.82
CA GLY A 124 13.10 23.13 9.61
C GLY A 124 12.30 22.42 8.50
N VAL A 125 11.97 21.14 8.65
CA VAL A 125 11.25 20.38 7.61
C VAL A 125 9.78 20.80 7.50
N PRO A 126 9.01 21.02 8.60
CA PRO A 126 7.63 21.48 8.51
C PRO A 126 7.51 22.85 7.82
N GLU A 127 8.37 23.78 8.17
CA GLU A 127 8.40 25.15 7.61
C GLU A 127 8.73 25.10 6.12
N TRP A 128 9.77 24.38 5.76
CA TRP A 128 10.17 24.14 4.37
C TRP A 128 9.05 23.52 3.54
N TYR A 129 8.36 22.51 4.09
CA TYR A 129 7.24 21.86 3.42
C TYR A 129 6.08 22.82 3.14
N LEU A 130 5.74 23.70 4.11
CA LEU A 130 4.72 24.72 3.94
C LEU A 130 5.12 25.74 2.87
N GLU A 131 6.37 26.17 2.85
CA GLU A 131 6.90 27.09 1.84
C GLU A 131 6.82 26.49 0.43
N VAL A 132 7.23 25.22 0.27
CA VAL A 132 7.13 24.50 -1.01
C VAL A 132 5.67 24.35 -1.44
N MET A 133 4.75 24.04 -0.52
CA MET A 133 3.31 23.95 -0.83
C MET A 133 2.75 25.30 -1.31
N THR A 134 3.09 26.39 -0.62
CA THR A 134 2.64 27.74 -0.99
C THR A 134 3.15 28.13 -2.37
N LEU A 135 4.44 27.91 -2.62
CA LEU A 135 5.06 28.15 -3.93
C LEU A 135 4.39 27.33 -5.05
N SER A 136 4.09 26.06 -4.77
CA SER A 136 3.39 25.18 -5.72
C SER A 136 1.98 25.68 -6.06
N GLN A 137 1.25 26.23 -5.08
CA GLN A 137 -0.06 26.82 -5.28
C GLN A 137 0.02 28.12 -6.10
N GLU A 138 0.97 28.99 -5.80
CA GLU A 138 1.22 30.21 -6.57
C GLU A 138 1.56 29.92 -8.03
N MET A 139 2.41 28.92 -8.27
CA MET A 139 2.73 28.47 -9.64
C MET A 139 1.52 27.92 -10.38
N SER A 140 0.64 27.21 -9.69
CA SER A 140 -0.57 26.64 -10.29
C SER A 140 -1.64 27.70 -10.57
N ALA A 141 -1.61 28.84 -9.88
CA ALA A 141 -2.54 29.95 -10.07
C ALA A 141 -2.10 30.93 -11.17
N GLN A 142 -0.85 30.86 -11.66
CA GLN A 142 -0.35 31.71 -12.73
C GLN A 142 -0.76 31.14 -14.09
N ASP A 143 -1.57 31.87 -14.83
CA ASP A 143 -1.89 31.59 -16.23
C ASP A 143 -0.69 31.92 -17.12
N GLY A 144 0.14 30.91 -17.42
CA GLY A 144 1.29 31.02 -18.33
C GLY A 144 2.59 30.48 -17.71
N ALA A 145 3.56 30.19 -18.58
CA ALA A 145 4.88 29.78 -18.11
C ALA A 145 5.55 30.97 -17.40
N PRO A 146 6.06 30.83 -16.18
CA PRO A 146 6.75 31.91 -15.49
C PRO A 146 7.96 32.37 -16.28
N ALA A 147 8.20 33.68 -16.32
CA ALA A 147 9.31 34.33 -17.08
C ALA A 147 10.69 33.85 -16.61
N SER A 148 10.79 33.33 -15.41
CA SER A 148 11.98 32.65 -14.85
C SER A 148 11.55 31.47 -13.97
N PRO A 149 12.33 30.36 -13.95
CA PRO A 149 12.02 29.26 -13.03
C PRO A 149 12.03 29.77 -11.60
N PRO A 150 10.98 29.47 -10.79
CA PRO A 150 10.96 29.86 -9.40
C PRO A 150 12.11 29.21 -8.65
N GLN A 151 12.74 29.96 -7.76
CA GLN A 151 13.78 29.40 -6.91
C GLN A 151 13.12 28.50 -5.84
N MET A 152 13.37 27.19 -5.93
CA MET A 152 12.92 26.25 -4.92
C MET A 152 13.64 26.50 -3.60
N PRO A 153 12.92 26.51 -2.45
CA PRO A 153 13.56 26.63 -1.14
C PRO A 153 14.59 25.50 -0.92
N MET A 154 15.73 25.83 -0.35
CA MET A 154 16.75 24.79 -0.06
C MET A 154 16.25 23.83 1.00
N PRO A 155 16.40 22.50 0.77
CA PRO A 155 16.02 21.51 1.76
C PRO A 155 16.80 21.70 3.08
N PRO A 156 16.15 21.63 4.24
CA PRO A 156 16.83 21.76 5.53
C PRO A 156 17.72 20.56 5.81
N ALA A 157 18.74 20.73 6.67
CA ALA A 157 19.69 19.67 7.01
C ALA A 157 19.02 18.43 7.63
N GLY A 158 17.89 18.59 8.31
CA GLY A 158 17.11 17.51 8.92
C GLY A 158 16.42 16.56 7.93
N ILE A 159 16.28 16.93 6.65
CA ILE A 159 15.50 16.12 5.69
C ILE A 159 16.16 14.77 5.40
N GLY A 160 17.48 14.72 5.27
CA GLY A 160 18.21 13.47 4.97
C GLY A 160 18.05 12.41 6.07
N PRO A 161 18.39 12.70 7.32
CA PRO A 161 18.15 11.80 8.45
C PRO A 161 16.69 11.41 8.62
N LEU A 162 15.77 12.36 8.48
CA LEU A 162 14.33 12.10 8.57
C LEU A 162 13.85 11.12 7.50
N MET A 163 14.29 11.30 6.25
CA MET A 163 13.97 10.40 5.14
C MET A 163 14.52 8.99 5.35
N ALA A 164 15.79 8.87 5.79
CA ALA A 164 16.42 7.58 6.03
C ALA A 164 15.76 6.81 7.18
N LEU A 165 15.54 7.47 8.32
CA LEU A 165 14.85 6.87 9.47
C LEU A 165 13.39 6.59 9.16
N GLY A 166 12.70 7.52 8.49
CA GLY A 166 11.30 7.35 8.07
C GLY A 166 11.13 6.16 7.14
N LEU A 167 12.07 5.93 6.21
CA LEU A 167 12.07 4.76 5.33
C LEU A 167 12.22 3.46 6.12
N LEU A 168 13.20 3.37 7.02
CA LEU A 168 13.43 2.18 7.83
C LEU A 168 12.22 1.86 8.72
N VAL A 169 11.70 2.87 9.41
CA VAL A 169 10.52 2.76 10.25
C VAL A 169 9.30 2.40 9.40
N GLY A 170 9.14 3.01 8.22
CA GLY A 170 8.06 2.71 7.29
C GLY A 170 8.07 1.26 6.81
N ILE A 171 9.22 0.72 6.42
CA ILE A 171 9.38 -0.70 6.04
C ILE A 171 8.97 -1.61 7.22
N TYR A 172 9.42 -1.29 8.41
CA TYR A 172 9.10 -2.05 9.61
C TYR A 172 7.59 -2.03 9.91
N PHE A 173 6.97 -0.83 9.91
CA PHE A 173 5.53 -0.68 10.09
C PHE A 173 4.71 -1.41 9.01
N ALA A 174 5.12 -1.32 7.75
CA ALA A 174 4.46 -2.03 6.66
C ALA A 174 4.50 -3.55 6.86
N THR A 175 5.62 -4.07 7.38
CA THR A 175 5.78 -5.50 7.68
C THR A 175 4.89 -5.93 8.85
N VAL A 176 4.89 -5.17 9.95
CA VAL A 176 4.00 -5.41 11.11
C VAL A 176 2.54 -5.38 10.68
N TYR A 177 2.18 -4.40 9.86
CA TYR A 177 0.83 -4.26 9.32
C TYR A 177 0.45 -5.45 8.43
N ALA A 178 1.33 -5.85 7.50
CA ALA A 178 1.08 -6.95 6.58
C ALA A 178 0.81 -8.27 7.32
N ILE A 179 1.69 -8.64 8.25
CA ILE A 179 1.57 -9.87 9.03
C ILE A 179 0.38 -9.80 9.98
N GLY A 180 0.25 -8.71 10.74
CA GLY A 180 -0.78 -8.55 11.75
C GLY A 180 -2.19 -8.49 11.16
N LEU A 181 -2.39 -7.75 10.06
CA LEU A 181 -3.69 -7.68 9.41
C LEU A 181 -4.11 -9.04 8.83
N ALA A 182 -3.18 -9.77 8.22
CA ALA A 182 -3.44 -11.11 7.73
C ALA A 182 -3.76 -12.08 8.89
N GLN A 183 -3.13 -11.96 10.05
CA GLN A 183 -3.47 -12.72 11.27
C GLN A 183 -4.89 -12.42 11.76
N VAL A 184 -5.35 -11.16 11.65
CA VAL A 184 -6.76 -10.83 11.98
C VAL A 184 -7.70 -11.39 10.92
N ALA A 185 -7.37 -11.24 9.64
CA ALA A 185 -8.24 -11.59 8.52
C ALA A 185 -8.40 -13.10 8.33
N LEU A 186 -7.30 -13.85 8.41
CA LEU A 186 -7.19 -15.27 8.12
C LEU A 186 -7.12 -16.12 9.38
N GLY A 187 -6.29 -15.72 10.35
CA GLY A 187 -6.11 -16.43 11.62
C GLY A 187 -7.18 -16.13 12.67
N GLY A 188 -8.09 -15.17 12.42
CA GLY A 188 -9.13 -14.79 13.38
C GLY A 188 -8.60 -14.23 14.70
N ARG A 189 -7.33 -13.81 14.77
CA ARG A 189 -6.66 -13.36 15.97
C ARG A 189 -7.25 -12.07 16.54
N PRO A 190 -7.30 -11.88 17.88
CA PRO A 190 -7.63 -10.60 18.46
C PRO A 190 -6.57 -9.54 18.12
N VAL A 191 -6.97 -8.28 18.07
CA VAL A 191 -6.15 -7.13 17.63
C VAL A 191 -4.75 -7.10 18.26
N MET A 192 -4.68 -7.18 19.60
CA MET A 192 -3.40 -7.09 20.32
C MET A 192 -2.52 -8.33 20.11
N ALA A 193 -3.11 -9.51 19.96
CA ALA A 193 -2.35 -10.72 19.64
C ALA A 193 -1.78 -10.63 18.21
N ALA A 194 -2.59 -10.21 17.24
CA ALA A 194 -2.14 -10.01 15.86
C ALA A 194 -1.04 -8.94 15.77
N PHE A 195 -1.14 -7.86 16.54
CA PHE A 195 -0.09 -6.86 16.64
C PHE A 195 1.23 -7.44 17.17
N ARG A 196 1.17 -8.23 18.25
CA ARG A 196 2.35 -8.91 18.81
C ARG A 196 2.95 -9.92 17.83
N ASP A 197 2.13 -10.67 17.12
CA ASP A 197 2.56 -11.62 16.10
C ASP A 197 3.25 -10.88 14.94
N GLY A 198 2.67 -9.75 14.48
CA GLY A 198 3.26 -8.88 13.45
C GLY A 198 4.60 -8.29 13.90
N LEU A 199 4.67 -7.78 15.13
CA LEU A 199 5.89 -7.22 15.72
C LEU A 199 7.00 -8.27 15.82
N ALA A 200 6.67 -9.45 16.37
CA ALA A 200 7.62 -10.56 16.51
C ALA A 200 8.08 -11.08 15.14
N GLY A 201 7.15 -11.22 14.18
CA GLY A 201 7.45 -11.63 12.82
C GLY A 201 8.39 -10.65 12.10
N ALA A 202 8.10 -9.36 12.20
CA ALA A 202 8.94 -8.31 11.61
C ALA A 202 10.35 -8.26 12.23
N LEU A 203 10.46 -8.37 13.57
CA LEU A 203 11.75 -8.37 14.25
C LEU A 203 12.60 -9.60 13.94
N LYS A 204 12.00 -10.80 14.02
CA LYS A 204 12.71 -12.05 13.75
C LYS A 204 13.19 -12.17 12.31
N ASN A 205 12.47 -11.51 11.39
CA ASN A 205 12.77 -11.54 9.95
C ASN A 205 13.29 -10.20 9.42
N ALA A 206 13.85 -9.33 10.28
CA ALA A 206 14.27 -8.00 9.89
C ALA A 206 15.23 -7.99 8.69
N LEU A 207 16.23 -8.86 8.66
CA LEU A 207 17.18 -8.92 7.55
C LEU A 207 16.54 -9.42 6.24
N PRO A 208 15.81 -10.55 6.19
CA PRO A 208 15.03 -10.92 5.00
C PRO A 208 14.09 -9.82 4.51
N VAL A 209 13.38 -9.15 5.41
CA VAL A 209 12.47 -8.04 5.08
C VAL A 209 13.22 -6.88 4.43
N LEU A 210 14.36 -6.46 4.98
CA LEU A 210 15.19 -5.40 4.40
C LEU A 210 15.71 -5.78 3.00
N VAL A 211 16.11 -7.04 2.80
CA VAL A 211 16.54 -7.52 1.47
C VAL A 211 15.39 -7.47 0.47
N VAL A 212 14.19 -7.96 0.85
CA VAL A 212 12.99 -7.89 -0.01
C VAL A 212 12.62 -6.44 -0.30
N ALA A 213 12.68 -5.56 0.71
CA ALA A 213 12.40 -4.14 0.52
C ALA A 213 13.42 -3.47 -0.41
N ALA A 214 14.71 -3.78 -0.29
CA ALA A 214 15.75 -3.26 -1.18
C ALA A 214 15.53 -3.72 -2.63
N ILE A 215 15.21 -4.99 -2.85
CA ILE A 215 14.88 -5.53 -4.18
C ILE A 215 13.61 -4.87 -4.73
N ALA A 216 12.56 -4.71 -3.91
CA ALA A 216 11.32 -4.07 -4.31
C ALA A 216 11.54 -2.58 -4.64
N MET A 217 12.36 -1.86 -3.89
CA MET A 217 12.72 -0.47 -4.17
C MET A 217 13.52 -0.35 -5.48
N ALA A 218 14.54 -1.19 -5.68
CA ALA A 218 15.34 -1.17 -6.91
C ALA A 218 14.49 -1.54 -8.13
N GLY A 219 13.68 -2.59 -8.03
CA GLY A 219 12.74 -3.00 -9.08
C GLY A 219 11.66 -1.96 -9.34
N GLY A 220 11.10 -1.37 -8.29
CA GLY A 220 10.13 -0.29 -8.37
C GLY A 220 10.70 0.96 -9.04
N PHE A 221 11.93 1.34 -8.68
CA PHE A 221 12.63 2.46 -9.32
C PHE A 221 12.84 2.21 -10.81
N ALA A 222 13.34 1.02 -11.19
CA ALA A 222 13.54 0.66 -12.58
C ALA A 222 12.20 0.65 -13.36
N LEU A 223 11.13 0.11 -12.76
CA LEU A 223 9.79 0.11 -13.34
C LEU A 223 9.26 1.54 -13.54
N MET A 224 9.43 2.42 -12.54
CA MET A 224 9.00 3.83 -12.64
C MET A 224 9.79 4.60 -13.67
N LEU A 225 11.10 4.32 -13.83
CA LEU A 225 11.93 4.90 -14.90
C LEU A 225 11.40 4.53 -16.29
N VAL A 226 11.19 3.23 -16.53
CA VAL A 226 10.66 2.72 -17.80
C VAL A 226 9.27 3.29 -18.04
N PHE A 227 8.40 3.27 -17.05
CA PHE A 227 7.05 3.83 -17.13
C PHE A 227 7.08 5.33 -17.45
N GLY A 228 7.93 6.11 -16.78
CA GLY A 228 8.10 7.53 -17.02
C GLY A 228 8.53 7.84 -18.47
N ILE A 229 9.49 7.08 -18.99
CA ILE A 229 9.92 7.20 -20.40
C ILE A 229 8.75 6.92 -21.36
N VAL A 230 7.99 5.84 -21.11
CA VAL A 230 6.83 5.48 -21.95
C VAL A 230 5.75 6.57 -21.89
N VAL A 231 5.46 7.10 -20.71
CA VAL A 231 4.48 8.19 -20.52
C VAL A 231 4.93 9.45 -21.26
N VAL A 232 6.20 9.84 -21.15
CA VAL A 232 6.74 11.01 -21.87
C VAL A 232 6.63 10.80 -23.39
N MET A 233 7.02 9.64 -23.91
CA MET A 233 6.93 9.33 -25.35
C MET A 233 5.47 9.40 -25.84
N ILE A 234 4.53 8.78 -25.13
CA ILE A 234 3.10 8.82 -25.47
C ILE A 234 2.59 10.26 -25.41
N SER A 235 2.95 11.03 -24.37
CA SER A 235 2.51 12.41 -24.20
C SER A 235 3.01 13.32 -25.32
N VAL A 236 4.27 13.19 -25.71
CA VAL A 236 4.86 13.97 -26.83
C VAL A 236 4.13 13.64 -28.13
N VAL A 237 3.99 12.35 -28.49
CA VAL A 237 3.32 11.95 -29.73
C VAL A 237 1.85 12.36 -29.74
N ALA A 238 1.12 12.15 -28.63
CA ALA A 238 -0.29 12.49 -28.53
C ALA A 238 -0.53 14.01 -28.60
N SER A 239 0.36 14.82 -28.01
CA SER A 239 0.25 16.29 -28.01
C SER A 239 0.44 16.91 -29.40
N LEU A 240 1.11 16.21 -30.32
CA LEU A 240 1.21 16.63 -31.73
C LEU A 240 -0.15 16.63 -32.47
N VAL A 241 -1.09 15.77 -31.97
CA VAL A 241 -2.44 15.69 -32.53
C VAL A 241 -3.39 16.56 -31.71
N HIS A 242 -3.47 16.34 -30.40
CA HIS A 242 -4.28 17.12 -29.47
C HIS A 242 -3.84 16.90 -28.02
N PRO A 243 -3.65 17.94 -27.18
CA PRO A 243 -3.19 17.80 -25.81
C PRO A 243 -4.03 16.85 -24.93
N ALA A 244 -5.37 16.83 -25.12
CA ALA A 244 -6.26 15.96 -24.37
C ALA A 244 -6.03 14.46 -24.65
N LEU A 245 -5.47 14.09 -25.80
CA LEU A 245 -5.15 12.70 -26.14
C LEU A 245 -4.06 12.14 -25.23
N ALA A 246 -3.14 12.95 -24.78
CA ALA A 246 -2.10 12.53 -23.84
C ALA A 246 -2.71 12.00 -22.55
N GLY A 247 -3.63 12.75 -21.93
CA GLY A 247 -4.34 12.31 -20.71
C GLY A 247 -5.17 11.04 -20.94
N LEU A 248 -5.89 10.96 -22.06
CA LEU A 248 -6.73 9.80 -22.38
C LEU A 248 -5.92 8.51 -22.55
N LEU A 249 -4.71 8.58 -23.11
CA LEU A 249 -3.84 7.42 -23.32
C LEU A 249 -3.01 7.05 -22.08
N VAL A 250 -2.59 8.05 -21.30
CA VAL A 250 -1.78 7.83 -20.09
C VAL A 250 -2.60 7.25 -18.95
N LEU A 251 -3.89 7.62 -18.82
CA LEU A 251 -4.74 7.16 -17.72
C LEU A 251 -4.90 5.62 -17.67
N PRO A 252 -5.25 4.91 -18.75
CA PRO A 252 -5.33 3.44 -18.71
C PRO A 252 -3.98 2.78 -18.42
N LEU A 253 -2.88 3.35 -18.90
CA LEU A 253 -1.55 2.86 -18.63
C LEU A 253 -1.19 3.00 -17.12
N TYR A 254 -1.55 4.14 -16.53
CA TYR A 254 -1.40 4.36 -15.10
C TYR A 254 -2.25 3.38 -14.26
N MET A 255 -3.50 3.11 -14.69
CA MET A 255 -4.36 2.12 -14.04
C MET A 255 -3.77 0.71 -14.11
N ALA A 256 -3.20 0.33 -15.28
CA ALA A 256 -2.54 -0.96 -15.43
C ALA A 256 -1.31 -1.07 -14.51
N LEU A 257 -0.49 -0.02 -14.42
CA LEU A 257 0.66 0.02 -13.49
C LEU A 257 0.22 -0.15 -12.03
N LEU A 258 -0.80 0.61 -11.60
CA LEU A 258 -1.35 0.50 -10.26
C LEU A 258 -1.82 -0.94 -9.97
N LEU A 259 -2.55 -1.56 -10.89
CA LEU A 259 -3.02 -2.93 -10.74
C LEU A 259 -1.85 -3.90 -10.55
N VAL A 260 -0.79 -3.80 -11.37
CA VAL A 260 0.41 -4.63 -11.24
C VAL A 260 1.07 -4.45 -9.87
N LEU A 261 1.23 -3.20 -9.42
CA LEU A 261 1.83 -2.89 -8.11
C LEU A 261 1.00 -3.48 -6.96
N TYR A 262 -0.33 -3.37 -7.02
CA TYR A 262 -1.22 -3.94 -6.02
C TYR A 262 -1.18 -5.48 -6.01
N ILE A 263 -1.14 -6.12 -7.19
CA ILE A 263 -0.99 -7.59 -7.30
C ILE A 263 0.29 -8.06 -6.60
N VAL A 264 1.41 -7.39 -6.88
CA VAL A 264 2.70 -7.71 -6.25
C VAL A 264 2.63 -7.46 -4.74
N MET A 265 2.09 -6.33 -4.31
CA MET A 265 1.96 -5.95 -2.90
C MET A 265 1.14 -7.00 -2.12
N PHE A 266 -0.05 -7.36 -2.60
CA PHE A 266 -0.89 -8.35 -1.93
C PHE A 266 -0.30 -9.74 -1.97
N GLY A 267 0.37 -10.11 -3.08
CA GLY A 267 1.10 -11.37 -3.19
C GLY A 267 2.24 -11.50 -2.18
N VAL A 268 3.03 -10.44 -2.01
CA VAL A 268 4.08 -10.38 -0.99
C VAL A 268 3.49 -10.45 0.42
N MET A 269 2.43 -9.68 0.69
CA MET A 269 1.75 -9.67 2.00
C MET A 269 1.23 -11.07 2.38
N TYR A 270 0.58 -11.77 1.43
CA TYR A 270 0.09 -13.13 1.66
C TYR A 270 1.23 -14.13 1.87
N ALA A 271 2.28 -14.06 1.04
CA ALA A 271 3.44 -14.94 1.18
C ALA A 271 4.16 -14.74 2.52
N MET A 272 4.35 -13.49 2.95
CA MET A 272 4.96 -13.18 4.26
C MET A 272 4.14 -13.77 5.42
N TRP A 273 2.82 -13.61 5.38
CA TRP A 273 1.97 -14.19 6.42
C TRP A 273 2.04 -15.72 6.41
N ARG A 274 1.94 -16.34 5.25
CA ARG A 274 2.00 -17.80 5.12
C ARG A 274 3.31 -18.38 5.64
N ASP A 275 4.44 -17.77 5.25
CA ASP A 275 5.75 -18.31 5.59
C ASP A 275 6.13 -18.07 7.08
N ILE A 276 5.49 -17.09 7.75
CA ILE A 276 5.81 -16.71 9.13
C ILE A 276 4.78 -17.25 10.13
N CYS A 277 3.51 -17.30 9.77
CA CYS A 277 2.41 -17.46 10.71
C CYS A 277 1.41 -18.56 10.35
N ALA A 278 1.37 -19.07 9.12
CA ALA A 278 0.43 -20.13 8.77
C ALA A 278 0.75 -21.38 9.58
N PRO A 279 -0.27 -22.16 10.00
CA PRO A 279 -0.06 -23.45 10.63
C PRO A 279 0.76 -24.33 9.66
N VAL A 280 1.78 -24.99 10.18
CA VAL A 280 2.48 -26.01 9.41
C VAL A 280 1.45 -27.13 9.17
N ASP A 281 1.11 -27.39 7.92
CA ASP A 281 0.22 -28.48 7.57
C ASP A 281 0.79 -29.77 8.16
N SER A 282 0.19 -30.25 9.24
CA SER A 282 0.57 -31.50 9.89
C SER A 282 0.34 -32.75 9.02
N ASP A 283 -0.33 -32.54 7.86
CA ASP A 283 -0.58 -33.61 6.89
C ASP A 283 0.62 -33.89 5.95
N ALA A 284 1.67 -33.07 5.99
CA ALA A 284 2.90 -33.32 5.24
C ALA A 284 3.84 -34.36 5.90
N THR A 285 3.57 -34.74 7.16
CA THR A 285 4.14 -35.95 7.74
C THR A 285 3.25 -37.12 7.34
N GLY A 286 3.47 -37.66 6.13
CA GLY A 286 3.03 -39.01 5.81
C GLY A 286 3.41 -39.94 6.96
N PRO A 287 2.64 -41.03 7.23
CA PRO A 287 2.92 -41.90 8.33
C PRO A 287 4.40 -42.29 8.29
N ALA A 288 5.12 -41.98 9.37
CA ALA A 288 6.53 -42.37 9.48
C ALA A 288 6.61 -43.86 9.19
N SER A 289 7.32 -44.21 8.12
CA SER A 289 7.56 -45.61 7.82
C SER A 289 8.09 -46.29 9.08
N PRO A 290 7.48 -47.40 9.53
CA PRO A 290 7.92 -48.02 10.76
C PRO A 290 9.41 -48.39 10.61
N PRO A 291 10.25 -48.09 11.62
CA PRO A 291 11.65 -48.40 11.56
C PRO A 291 11.80 -49.93 11.53
N GLY A 292 12.24 -50.48 10.39
CA GLY A 292 12.62 -51.87 10.34
C GLY A 292 12.16 -52.75 9.17
N GLN A 293 11.77 -52.22 8.03
CA GLN A 293 11.72 -53.06 6.83
C GLN A 293 12.97 -52.83 6.00
N ILE A 294 13.98 -53.72 6.25
CA ILE A 294 15.08 -53.98 5.34
C ILE A 294 14.48 -54.90 4.29
N GLU A 295 14.23 -54.43 3.09
CA GLU A 295 13.98 -55.30 1.92
C GLU A 295 15.30 -55.96 1.55
N LEU A 296 15.29 -57.33 1.62
CA LEU A 296 16.33 -58.19 1.11
C LEU A 296 16.18 -58.34 -0.41
#